data_eff365922d6432d9dfa5f9b8f62f1861
#
_entry.id   eff365922d6432d9dfa5f9b8f62f1861
#
_cell.length_a   1.000
_cell.length_b   1.000
_cell.length_c   1.000
_cell.angle_alpha   90.00
_cell.angle_beta   90.00
_cell.angle_gamma   90.00
#
_symmetry.space_group_name_H-M   'P 1'
#
loop_
_entity.id
_entity.type
_entity.pdbx_description
1 polymer ?
#
loop_
_entity_poly.entity_id
_entity_poly.type
_entity_poly.pdbx_seq_one_letter_code
_entity_poly.pdbx_strand_id
1 'polypeptide(L)'
;SLVIANNAQNHLATNPNSFDLSDADFEWYDKSASASNQDVDNPDVDNLDIWFTYSLSVWVLHNMGYKGYIISMPPYGVTRESYLADYKWEGKYINHSLAGDFEMSISKAYKIPNTWVLDGVNCAVEENFQYTSWDESIDAGWTHCGKIDKDPERYGKSVLRKRGEDGKLIDTNNSTNDFTPDSTPSLKK
;
A
#
# COMPACT_ATOMS: atom_id res chain seq x y z
N SER A 1 9.27 -12.18 9.00
CA SER A 1 8.78 -10.94 8.36
C SER A 1 8.87 -11.11 6.85
N LEU A 2 7.95 -10.53 6.12
CA LEU A 2 7.99 -10.45 4.66
C LEU A 2 8.39 -9.03 4.28
N VAL A 3 9.37 -8.88 3.40
CA VAL A 3 9.80 -7.60 2.85
C VAL A 3 9.47 -7.56 1.36
N ILE A 4 8.64 -6.61 0.98
CA ILE A 4 8.36 -6.28 -0.41
C ILE A 4 9.01 -4.94 -0.69
N ALA A 5 9.98 -4.92 -1.58
CA ALA A 5 10.69 -3.70 -1.95
C ALA A 5 10.19 -3.15 -3.28
N ASN A 6 10.10 -1.84 -3.38
CA ASN A 6 10.09 -1.17 -4.67
C ASN A 6 11.55 -0.86 -5.00
N ASN A 7 12.07 -1.40 -6.09
CA ASN A 7 13.48 -1.33 -6.44
C ASN A 7 14.38 -2.01 -5.38
N ALA A 8 14.51 -3.34 -5.44
CA ALA A 8 15.21 -4.19 -4.48
C ALA A 8 16.74 -4.05 -4.59
N GLN A 9 17.27 -2.86 -4.29
CA GLN A 9 18.68 -2.51 -4.38
C GLN A 9 19.22 -2.03 -3.03
N ASN A 10 20.55 -1.93 -2.93
CA ASN A 10 21.17 -1.28 -1.79
C ASN A 10 21.13 0.24 -1.96
N HIS A 11 20.16 0.88 -1.31
CA HIS A 11 19.99 2.33 -1.37
C HIS A 11 20.86 3.12 -0.39
N LEU A 12 21.54 2.46 0.54
CA LEU A 12 22.40 3.13 1.55
C LEU A 12 23.55 3.93 0.91
N ALA A 13 24.04 3.49 -0.24
CA ALA A 13 25.13 4.17 -0.95
C ALA A 13 24.75 5.56 -1.46
N THR A 14 23.45 5.77 -1.74
CA THR A 14 22.93 7.04 -2.29
C THR A 14 22.12 7.83 -1.28
N ASN A 15 21.54 7.16 -0.28
CA ASN A 15 20.74 7.78 0.76
C ASN A 15 20.96 7.06 2.10
N PRO A 16 21.75 7.64 3.03
CA PRO A 16 22.05 7.02 4.31
C PRO A 16 20.83 6.84 5.24
N ASN A 17 19.71 7.48 4.92
CA ASN A 17 18.45 7.31 5.64
C ASN A 17 17.55 6.22 5.04
N SER A 18 18.03 5.51 4.01
CA SER A 18 17.32 4.41 3.39
C SER A 18 17.75 3.06 3.98
N PHE A 19 17.46 1.98 3.28
CA PHE A 19 17.77 0.61 3.67
C PHE A 19 18.55 -0.10 2.57
N ASP A 20 19.26 -1.16 2.94
CA ASP A 20 19.66 -2.19 2.01
C ASP A 20 18.46 -3.11 1.78
N LEU A 21 17.93 -3.09 0.58
CA LEU A 21 16.76 -3.88 0.15
C LEU A 21 17.16 -4.97 -0.84
N SER A 22 18.46 -5.19 -1.07
CA SER A 22 18.96 -6.12 -2.09
C SER A 22 18.64 -7.59 -1.80
N ASP A 23 18.23 -7.90 -0.55
CA ASP A 23 17.82 -9.23 -0.12
C ASP A 23 16.35 -9.26 0.35
N ALA A 24 15.49 -8.41 -0.23
CA ALA A 24 14.06 -8.45 -0.01
C ALA A 24 13.46 -9.80 -0.43
N ASP A 25 12.33 -10.16 0.16
CA ASP A 25 11.66 -11.43 -0.20
C ASP A 25 10.99 -11.35 -1.57
N PHE A 26 10.48 -10.17 -1.93
CA PHE A 26 9.89 -9.88 -3.24
C PHE A 26 10.18 -8.46 -3.68
N GLU A 27 10.17 -8.26 -5.01
CA GLU A 27 10.28 -6.95 -5.63
C GLU A 27 8.97 -6.53 -6.29
N TRP A 28 8.56 -5.29 -6.03
CA TRP A 28 7.62 -4.57 -6.88
C TRP A 28 8.41 -3.88 -7.98
N TYR A 29 8.56 -4.55 -9.11
CA TYR A 29 9.29 -4.02 -10.25
C TYR A 29 8.41 -3.13 -11.11
N ASP A 30 8.79 -1.86 -11.29
CA ASP A 30 8.09 -0.94 -12.19
C ASP A 30 8.43 -1.26 -13.65
N LYS A 31 7.45 -1.86 -14.32
CA LYS A 31 7.50 -2.18 -15.76
C LYS A 31 6.95 -1.04 -16.63
N SER A 32 7.12 0.23 -16.22
CA SER A 32 6.65 1.38 -16.97
C SER A 32 7.01 1.29 -18.45
N ALA A 33 6.10 1.71 -19.32
CA ALA A 33 6.35 1.76 -20.76
C ALA A 33 7.43 2.79 -21.14
N SER A 34 7.75 3.73 -20.23
CA SER A 34 8.87 4.67 -20.38
C SER A 34 10.13 4.08 -19.76
N ALA A 35 11.13 3.78 -20.57
CA ALA A 35 12.40 3.24 -20.10
C ALA A 35 13.11 4.13 -19.07
N SER A 36 12.87 5.46 -19.10
CA SER A 36 13.43 6.39 -18.11
C SER A 36 12.76 6.32 -16.74
N ASN A 37 11.60 5.65 -16.63
CA ASN A 37 10.82 5.52 -15.42
C ASN A 37 10.79 4.08 -14.89
N GLN A 38 11.48 3.17 -15.55
CA GLN A 38 11.60 1.79 -15.08
C GLN A 38 12.59 1.72 -13.93
N ASP A 39 12.28 0.86 -12.96
CA ASP A 39 13.22 0.50 -11.92
C ASP A 39 14.37 -0.37 -12.47
N VAL A 40 15.43 -0.50 -11.70
CA VAL A 40 16.48 -1.47 -11.97
C VAL A 40 16.06 -2.79 -11.35
N ASP A 41 15.79 -3.79 -12.18
CA ASP A 41 15.42 -5.12 -11.76
C ASP A 41 16.56 -5.80 -10.98
N ASN A 42 16.25 -6.40 -9.85
CA ASN A 42 17.20 -7.25 -9.14
C ASN A 42 16.94 -8.71 -9.51
N PRO A 43 17.82 -9.35 -10.31
CA PRO A 43 17.59 -10.71 -10.78
C PRO A 43 17.62 -11.78 -9.68
N ASP A 44 18.10 -11.43 -8.48
CA ASP A 44 18.17 -12.34 -7.33
C ASP A 44 16.93 -12.24 -6.42
N VAL A 45 15.98 -11.34 -6.73
CA VAL A 45 14.73 -11.14 -5.98
C VAL A 45 13.53 -11.39 -6.89
N ASP A 46 12.61 -12.25 -6.45
CA ASP A 46 11.42 -12.58 -7.23
C ASP A 46 10.50 -11.37 -7.41
N ASN A 47 10.15 -11.08 -8.66
CA ASN A 47 9.18 -10.05 -8.99
C ASN A 47 7.75 -10.47 -8.62
N LEU A 48 6.99 -9.57 -8.00
CA LEU A 48 5.56 -9.79 -7.75
C LEU A 48 4.78 -9.90 -9.07
N ASP A 49 3.88 -10.87 -9.15
CA ASP A 49 2.94 -10.98 -10.26
C ASP A 49 1.81 -9.95 -10.11
N ILE A 50 1.73 -9.01 -11.03
CA ILE A 50 0.76 -7.92 -11.00
C ILE A 50 -0.51 -8.36 -11.73
N TRP A 51 -1.59 -8.56 -10.99
CA TRP A 51 -2.86 -8.97 -11.56
C TRP A 51 -3.59 -7.84 -12.25
N PHE A 52 -3.54 -6.64 -11.69
CA PHE A 52 -4.21 -5.47 -12.23
C PHE A 52 -3.53 -4.16 -11.78
N THR A 53 -3.50 -3.19 -12.68
CA THR A 53 -3.15 -1.80 -12.37
C THR A 53 -4.21 -0.86 -12.94
N TYR A 54 -4.59 0.14 -12.17
CA TYR A 54 -5.53 1.17 -12.63
C TYR A 54 -4.87 2.12 -13.64
N SER A 55 -3.60 2.44 -13.43
CA SER A 55 -2.81 3.30 -14.31
C SER A 55 -1.90 2.48 -15.22
N LEU A 56 -1.80 2.89 -16.48
CA LEU A 56 -0.90 2.26 -17.45
C LEU A 56 0.52 2.86 -17.46
N SER A 57 0.74 3.96 -16.77
CA SER A 57 1.98 4.73 -16.88
C SER A 57 2.82 4.79 -15.62
N VAL A 58 2.28 4.43 -14.47
CA VAL A 58 2.98 4.46 -13.19
C VAL A 58 2.64 3.19 -12.42
N TRP A 59 3.65 2.40 -12.13
CA TRP A 59 3.52 1.06 -11.55
C TRP A 59 4.17 0.98 -10.16
N VAL A 60 4.54 2.11 -9.59
CA VAL A 60 5.19 2.17 -8.28
C VAL A 60 4.19 2.01 -7.13
N LEU A 61 4.65 1.49 -6.03
CA LEU A 61 3.94 1.57 -4.77
C LEU A 61 3.77 3.05 -4.40
N HIS A 62 2.61 3.39 -3.85
CA HIS A 62 2.27 4.77 -3.58
C HIS A 62 3.19 5.38 -2.51
N ASN A 63 3.73 6.55 -2.79
CA ASN A 63 4.70 7.23 -1.92
C ASN A 63 4.24 8.60 -1.41
N MET A 64 2.95 8.91 -1.49
CA MET A 64 2.41 10.24 -1.16
C MET A 64 1.95 10.39 0.30
N GLY A 65 2.18 9.36 1.13
CA GLY A 65 1.85 9.38 2.55
C GLY A 65 0.42 8.96 2.90
N TYR A 66 -0.46 8.79 1.93
CA TYR A 66 -1.82 8.32 2.11
C TYR A 66 -2.15 7.16 1.16
N LYS A 67 -2.55 6.04 1.67
CA LYS A 67 -3.16 4.93 0.94
C LYS A 67 -3.60 3.81 1.86
N GLY A 68 -4.58 3.05 1.39
CA GLY A 68 -4.90 1.79 2.01
C GLY A 68 -4.10 0.63 1.44
N TYR A 69 -3.69 -0.28 2.30
CA TYR A 69 -3.06 -1.55 1.94
C TYR A 69 -3.82 -2.67 2.60
N ILE A 70 -4.11 -3.72 1.85
CA ILE A 70 -4.74 -4.93 2.37
C ILE A 70 -3.91 -6.16 2.06
N ILE A 71 -4.00 -7.14 2.95
CA ILE A 71 -3.57 -8.50 2.70
C ILE A 71 -4.83 -9.32 2.48
N SER A 72 -4.90 -10.02 1.36
CA SER A 72 -6.04 -10.87 1.03
C SER A 72 -5.58 -12.24 0.56
N MET A 73 -6.44 -13.24 0.79
CA MET A 73 -6.22 -14.60 0.35
C MET A 73 -7.42 -15.05 -0.49
N PRO A 74 -7.29 -15.04 -1.82
CA PRO A 74 -8.32 -15.59 -2.69
C PRO A 74 -8.54 -17.07 -2.40
N PRO A 75 -9.75 -17.60 -2.59
CA PRO A 75 -10.01 -19.03 -2.49
C PRO A 75 -9.14 -19.84 -3.45
N TYR A 76 -8.84 -21.07 -3.05
CA TYR A 76 -8.09 -21.99 -3.90
C TYR A 76 -8.77 -22.15 -5.27
N GLY A 77 -7.97 -22.06 -6.34
CA GLY A 77 -8.44 -22.16 -7.72
C GLY A 77 -8.80 -20.82 -8.39
N VAL A 78 -8.83 -19.72 -7.65
CA VAL A 78 -8.93 -18.39 -8.27
C VAL A 78 -7.60 -18.06 -8.95
N THR A 79 -7.65 -17.82 -10.25
CA THR A 79 -6.51 -17.37 -11.04
C THR A 79 -6.66 -15.90 -11.40
N ARG A 80 -5.60 -15.28 -11.90
CA ARG A 80 -5.65 -13.92 -12.42
C ARG A 80 -6.74 -13.77 -13.49
N GLU A 81 -6.84 -14.73 -14.40
CA GLU A 81 -7.81 -14.71 -15.50
C GLU A 81 -9.24 -14.77 -14.97
N SER A 82 -9.54 -15.68 -14.05
CA SER A 82 -10.87 -15.79 -13.44
C SER A 82 -11.21 -14.55 -12.62
N TYR A 83 -10.26 -14.02 -11.86
CA TYR A 83 -10.44 -12.78 -11.10
C TYR A 83 -10.80 -11.60 -12.03
N LEU A 84 -10.03 -11.40 -13.10
CA LEU A 84 -10.28 -10.33 -14.07
C LEU A 84 -11.56 -10.52 -14.90
N ALA A 85 -12.10 -11.73 -14.97
CA ALA A 85 -13.38 -12.01 -15.63
C ALA A 85 -14.57 -11.72 -14.70
N ASP A 86 -14.51 -12.18 -13.46
CA ASP A 86 -15.67 -12.34 -12.58
C ASP A 86 -15.85 -11.21 -11.56
N TYR A 87 -14.77 -10.47 -11.23
CA TYR A 87 -14.79 -9.47 -10.16
C TYR A 87 -14.69 -8.02 -10.66
N LYS A 88 -15.06 -7.78 -11.89
CA LYS A 88 -15.15 -6.41 -12.43
C LYS A 88 -16.13 -5.58 -11.62
N TRP A 89 -15.79 -4.33 -11.42
CA TRP A 89 -16.64 -3.36 -10.75
C TRP A 89 -16.65 -2.03 -11.50
N GLU A 90 -17.83 -1.46 -11.60
CA GLU A 90 -18.07 -0.11 -12.11
C GLU A 90 -18.93 0.64 -11.11
N GLY A 91 -18.71 1.91 -10.94
CA GLY A 91 -19.51 2.67 -10.01
C GLY A 91 -19.00 4.10 -9.83
N LYS A 92 -19.48 4.71 -8.76
CA LYS A 92 -19.11 6.06 -8.36
C LYS A 92 -18.48 6.03 -6.99
N TYR A 93 -17.60 6.97 -6.74
CA TYR A 93 -16.97 7.18 -5.44
C TYR A 93 -16.76 8.65 -5.19
N ILE A 94 -16.64 9.03 -3.94
CA ILE A 94 -16.27 10.39 -3.57
C ILE A 94 -14.74 10.48 -3.54
N ASN A 95 -14.22 11.39 -4.34
CA ASN A 95 -12.81 11.76 -4.28
C ASN A 95 -12.67 12.91 -3.29
N HIS A 96 -12.01 12.63 -2.17
CA HIS A 96 -11.68 13.63 -1.16
C HIS A 96 -10.37 14.34 -1.56
N SER A 97 -10.40 15.64 -1.66
CA SER A 97 -9.23 16.43 -2.03
C SER A 97 -9.18 17.76 -1.24
N LEU A 98 -8.04 18.42 -1.29
CA LEU A 98 -7.89 19.76 -0.69
C LEU A 98 -8.82 20.82 -1.32
N ALA A 99 -9.29 20.56 -2.54
CA ALA A 99 -10.25 21.44 -3.23
C ALA A 99 -11.71 21.14 -2.86
N GLY A 100 -11.94 20.15 -2.03
CA GLY A 100 -13.27 19.65 -1.61
C GLY A 100 -13.57 18.26 -2.19
N ASP A 101 -14.72 17.77 -1.79
CA ASP A 101 -15.22 16.45 -2.19
C ASP A 101 -15.95 16.54 -3.52
N PHE A 102 -15.70 15.61 -4.42
CA PHE A 102 -16.43 15.49 -5.67
C PHE A 102 -16.65 14.05 -6.10
N GLU A 103 -17.81 13.79 -6.69
CA GLU A 103 -18.15 12.47 -7.19
C GLU A 103 -17.39 12.17 -8.48
N MET A 104 -16.76 11.01 -8.52
CA MET A 104 -16.09 10.47 -9.71
C MET A 104 -16.67 9.13 -10.09
N SER A 105 -16.67 8.86 -11.39
CA SER A 105 -17.03 7.55 -11.93
C SER A 105 -15.78 6.72 -12.19
N ILE A 106 -15.87 5.43 -11.91
CA ILE A 106 -14.86 4.45 -12.27
C ILE A 106 -15.50 3.35 -13.11
N SER A 107 -14.89 3.05 -14.25
CA SER A 107 -15.38 2.06 -15.19
C SER A 107 -14.45 0.85 -15.36
N LYS A 108 -13.31 0.87 -14.65
CA LYS A 108 -12.30 -0.19 -14.73
C LYS A 108 -11.68 -0.39 -13.34
N ALA A 109 -12.40 -1.10 -12.50
CA ALA A 109 -11.90 -1.54 -11.21
C ALA A 109 -12.25 -3.02 -10.99
N TYR A 110 -11.69 -3.57 -9.93
CA TYR A 110 -11.95 -4.96 -9.53
C TYR A 110 -12.22 -4.99 -8.04
N LYS A 111 -13.21 -5.75 -7.65
CA LYS A 111 -13.59 -5.93 -6.26
C LYS A 111 -12.76 -7.03 -5.63
N ILE A 112 -12.20 -6.76 -4.48
CA ILE A 112 -11.71 -7.80 -3.57
C ILE A 112 -12.82 -8.05 -2.56
N PRO A 113 -13.45 -9.25 -2.54
CA PRO A 113 -14.48 -9.56 -1.55
C PRO A 113 -13.96 -9.42 -0.13
N ASN A 114 -14.75 -8.83 0.79
CA ASN A 114 -14.36 -8.65 2.18
C ASN A 114 -13.94 -9.98 2.84
N THR A 115 -14.59 -11.08 2.45
CA THR A 115 -14.27 -12.43 2.94
C THR A 115 -12.88 -12.94 2.57
N TRP A 116 -12.20 -12.30 1.62
CA TRP A 116 -10.82 -12.64 1.27
C TRP A 116 -9.80 -11.82 2.05
N VAL A 117 -10.23 -10.70 2.62
CA VAL A 117 -9.33 -9.79 3.33
C VAL A 117 -8.97 -10.38 4.68
N LEU A 118 -7.68 -10.49 4.95
CA LEU A 118 -7.14 -10.97 6.20
C LEU A 118 -6.85 -9.80 7.16
N ASP A 119 -6.39 -8.68 6.61
CA ASP A 119 -6.00 -7.49 7.37
C ASP A 119 -5.87 -6.30 6.43
N GLY A 120 -5.96 -5.11 6.97
CA GLY A 120 -5.80 -3.87 6.24
C GLY A 120 -5.25 -2.73 7.08
N VAL A 121 -4.68 -1.75 6.41
CA VAL A 121 -4.31 -0.47 7.01
C VAL A 121 -4.80 0.66 6.13
N ASN A 122 -5.60 1.53 6.72
CA ASN A 122 -6.06 2.75 6.08
C ASN A 122 -5.13 3.90 6.48
N CYS A 123 -4.29 4.33 5.54
CA CYS A 123 -3.31 5.38 5.76
C CYS A 123 -3.75 6.67 5.07
N ALA A 124 -3.75 7.76 5.82
CA ALA A 124 -4.11 9.10 5.35
C ALA A 124 -2.98 10.09 5.64
N VAL A 125 -3.27 11.38 5.57
CA VAL A 125 -2.46 12.45 6.15
C VAL A 125 -3.18 13.04 7.36
N GLU A 126 -2.44 13.63 8.27
CA GLU A 126 -2.96 14.05 9.58
C GLU A 126 -4.08 15.11 9.47
N GLU A 127 -3.89 16.12 8.63
CA GLU A 127 -4.74 17.33 8.70
C GLU A 127 -5.83 17.40 7.63
N ASN A 128 -5.57 16.96 6.41
CA ASN A 128 -6.38 17.37 5.27
C ASN A 128 -7.04 16.23 4.50
N PHE A 129 -6.72 15.00 4.80
CA PHE A 129 -7.10 13.92 3.93
C PHE A 129 -7.27 12.61 4.68
N GLN A 130 -8.51 12.18 4.84
CA GLN A 130 -8.84 10.89 5.43
C GLN A 130 -9.41 9.99 4.36
N TYR A 131 -8.83 8.83 4.21
CA TYR A 131 -9.25 7.84 3.24
C TYR A 131 -9.97 6.70 3.94
N THR A 132 -11.25 6.55 3.65
CA THR A 132 -12.02 5.37 4.04
C THR A 132 -12.51 4.70 2.78
N SER A 133 -11.78 3.74 2.26
CA SER A 133 -12.12 3.05 1.01
C SER A 133 -12.64 1.63 1.23
N TRP A 134 -12.81 1.23 2.48
CA TRP A 134 -13.22 -0.13 2.83
C TRP A 134 -14.33 -0.16 3.87
N ASP A 135 -14.89 -1.33 3.99
CA ASP A 135 -15.91 -1.64 4.99
C ASP A 135 -15.33 -1.52 6.40
N GLU A 136 -16.09 -0.93 7.31
CA GLU A 136 -15.69 -0.76 8.71
C GLU A 136 -15.35 -2.06 9.43
N SER A 137 -15.87 -3.20 8.94
CA SER A 137 -15.52 -4.52 9.47
C SER A 137 -14.08 -4.93 9.15
N ILE A 138 -13.45 -4.30 8.14
CA ILE A 138 -12.05 -4.50 7.81
C ILE A 138 -11.17 -3.51 8.56
N ASP A 139 -11.55 -2.23 8.54
CA ASP A 139 -10.82 -1.17 9.24
C ASP A 139 -11.74 0.02 9.52
N ALA A 140 -12.14 0.17 10.77
CA ALA A 140 -13.01 1.24 11.24
C ALA A 140 -12.26 2.55 11.56
N GLY A 141 -10.95 2.58 11.35
CA GLY A 141 -10.10 3.73 11.65
C GLY A 141 -9.20 4.12 10.50
N TRP A 142 -8.22 4.94 10.83
CA TRP A 142 -7.15 5.36 9.93
C TRP A 142 -5.91 5.74 10.72
N THR A 143 -4.77 5.63 10.09
CA THR A 143 -3.50 6.16 10.58
C THR A 143 -2.92 7.14 9.57
N HIS A 144 -1.78 7.74 9.84
CA HIS A 144 -1.19 8.73 8.92
C HIS A 144 0.33 8.64 8.84
N CYS A 145 0.85 9.15 7.74
CA CYS A 145 2.26 9.42 7.54
C CYS A 145 2.39 10.79 6.86
N GLY A 146 2.86 11.78 7.62
CA GLY A 146 2.92 13.18 7.21
C GLY A 146 1.64 13.96 7.53
N LYS A 147 1.72 15.30 7.42
CA LYS A 147 0.66 16.22 7.82
C LYS A 147 -0.34 16.51 6.73
N ILE A 148 0.14 16.75 5.55
CA ILE A 148 -0.65 17.14 4.37
C ILE A 148 -0.33 16.25 3.18
N ASP A 149 -1.17 16.30 2.16
CA ASP A 149 -0.90 15.61 0.89
C ASP A 149 0.49 16.01 0.34
N LYS A 150 1.28 14.99 -0.01
CA LYS A 150 2.66 15.14 -0.52
C LYS A 150 3.64 15.84 0.43
N ASP A 151 3.39 15.78 1.72
CA ASP A 151 4.30 16.33 2.73
C ASP A 151 5.73 15.76 2.56
N PRO A 152 6.74 16.59 2.28
CA PRO A 152 8.11 16.11 2.14
C PRO A 152 8.71 15.62 3.47
N GLU A 153 8.19 16.05 4.62
CA GLU A 153 8.68 15.61 5.93
C GLU A 153 8.31 14.17 6.28
N ARG A 154 7.44 13.53 5.46
CA ARG A 154 7.13 12.10 5.62
C ARG A 154 8.29 11.17 5.22
N TYR A 155 9.26 11.65 4.45
CA TYR A 155 10.41 10.84 4.05
C TYR A 155 11.22 10.40 5.29
N GLY A 156 11.56 9.12 5.33
CA GLY A 156 12.18 8.51 6.50
C GLY A 156 11.21 8.22 7.65
N LYS A 157 9.91 8.35 7.43
CA LYS A 157 8.83 7.98 8.35
C LYS A 157 8.01 6.81 7.82
N SER A 158 7.28 6.17 8.72
CA SER A 158 6.40 5.04 8.42
C SER A 158 5.20 5.02 9.36
N VAL A 159 4.24 4.16 9.06
CA VAL A 159 3.26 3.69 10.04
C VAL A 159 3.72 2.35 10.59
N LEU A 160 3.68 2.18 11.89
CA LEU A 160 4.16 0.99 12.58
C LEU A 160 3.04 0.34 13.38
N ARG A 161 2.73 -0.93 13.11
CA ARG A 161 1.75 -1.67 13.90
C ARG A 161 2.25 -1.88 15.33
N LYS A 162 1.42 -1.51 16.30
CA LYS A 162 1.71 -1.64 17.73
C LYS A 162 1.79 -3.11 18.15
N ARG A 163 2.46 -3.32 19.28
CA ARG A 163 2.52 -4.64 19.94
C ARG A 163 1.91 -4.55 21.34
N GLY A 164 1.20 -5.58 21.70
CA GLY A 164 0.71 -5.77 23.06
C GLY A 164 1.84 -6.15 24.02
N GLU A 165 1.51 -6.23 25.31
CA GLU A 165 2.45 -6.65 26.35
C GLU A 165 2.99 -8.07 26.15
N ASP A 166 2.24 -8.93 25.47
CA ASP A 166 2.66 -10.28 25.07
C ASP A 166 3.56 -10.31 23.83
N GLY A 167 3.89 -9.14 23.25
CA GLY A 167 4.74 -8.97 22.07
C GLY A 167 4.04 -9.25 20.74
N LYS A 168 2.75 -9.66 20.74
CA LYS A 168 1.98 -9.86 19.50
C LYS A 168 1.55 -8.54 18.90
N LEU A 169 1.31 -8.56 17.60
CA LEU A 169 0.74 -7.40 16.90
C LEU A 169 -0.70 -7.17 17.37
N ILE A 170 -1.02 -5.90 17.64
CA ILE A 170 -2.40 -5.51 17.97
C ILE A 170 -3.20 -5.46 16.67
N ASP A 171 -4.38 -6.05 16.69
CA ASP A 171 -5.34 -6.05 15.60
C ASP A 171 -6.75 -5.95 16.17
N THR A 172 -7.33 -4.77 16.03
CA THR A 172 -8.69 -4.45 16.47
C THR A 172 -9.60 -4.06 15.31
N ASN A 173 -9.16 -4.29 14.07
CA ASN A 173 -9.79 -3.76 12.87
C ASN A 173 -9.98 -2.24 12.93
N ASN A 174 -9.00 -1.53 13.48
CA ASN A 174 -9.04 -0.09 13.61
C ASN A 174 -7.62 0.50 13.55
N SER A 175 -7.24 1.02 12.40
CA SER A 175 -5.89 1.57 12.17
C SER A 175 -5.50 2.69 13.13
N THR A 176 -6.46 3.45 13.67
CA THR A 176 -6.18 4.49 14.69
C THR A 176 -5.66 3.87 15.99
N ASN A 177 -6.22 2.73 16.38
CA ASN A 177 -5.85 2.02 17.60
C ASN A 177 -4.58 1.17 17.40
N ASP A 178 -4.45 0.57 16.21
CA ASP A 178 -3.51 -0.50 15.95
C ASP A 178 -2.13 -0.01 15.49
N PHE A 179 -2.04 1.22 14.96
CA PHE A 179 -0.81 1.76 14.42
C PHE A 179 -0.30 3.00 15.17
N THR A 180 1.01 3.18 15.16
CA THR A 180 1.70 4.40 15.54
C THR A 180 2.03 5.17 14.27
N PRO A 181 1.52 6.39 14.09
CA PRO A 181 1.85 7.22 12.94
C PRO A 181 3.27 7.77 13.02
N ASP A 182 3.79 8.26 11.92
CA ASP A 182 5.07 8.97 11.80
C ASP A 182 6.27 8.29 12.49
N SER A 183 6.22 6.98 12.59
CA SER A 183 7.25 6.17 13.24
C SER A 183 8.54 6.12 12.43
N THR A 184 9.66 5.89 13.12
CA THR A 184 10.90 5.54 12.43
C THR A 184 10.77 4.17 11.76
N PRO A 185 11.04 4.05 10.45
CA PRO A 185 11.01 2.77 9.77
C PRO A 185 12.00 1.79 10.36
N SER A 186 11.65 0.53 10.44
CA SER A 186 12.58 -0.53 10.83
C SER A 186 12.33 -1.78 10.02
N LEU A 187 13.35 -2.28 9.35
CA LEU A 187 13.35 -3.63 8.79
C LEU A 187 13.82 -4.59 9.87
N LYS A 188 12.90 -5.41 10.38
CA LYS A 188 13.25 -6.53 11.25
C LYS A 188 13.08 -7.80 10.45
N LYS A 189 14.20 -8.40 10.12
CA LYS A 189 14.26 -9.78 9.64
C LYS A 189 14.24 -10.77 10.80
#